data_f6a41dda73499f98aa6feba67427527a
#
_entry.id   f6a41dda73499f98aa6feba67427527a
#
_cell.length_a   1.000
_cell.length_b   1.000
_cell.length_c   1.000
_cell.angle_alpha   90.00
_cell.angle_beta   90.00
_cell.angle_gamma   90.00
#
_symmetry.space_group_name_H-M   'P 1'
#
loop_
_entity.id
_entity.type
_entity.pdbx_description
1 polymer ?
#
loop_
_entity_poly.entity_id
_entity_poly.type
_entity_poly.pdbx_seq_one_letter_code
_entity_poly.pdbx_strand_id
1 'polypeptide(L)'
;MKEFSNALKKLGVECKLVKDSDYSRGFPNKNFNDWFFGNKEFKKLISEFSPDAIFVDKQSHFGAAAIDAKIPLFVLLRGHYWSELEYAKETMYKTKKMRAIVLLRDRIAKKCFKNATAILPICNYLEDVVKNYYPKQNTHVFLEGINSSYWDNASQMKLKHPCVGLLQDANWWGKTKEMLTLKKVL
;
A
#
# COMPACT_ATOMS: atom_id res chain seq x y z
N MET A 1 -3.88 8.04 5.67
CA MET A 1 -3.23 9.10 4.85
C MET A 1 -3.78 10.49 5.14
N LYS A 2 -5.11 10.70 5.23
CA LYS A 2 -5.68 12.03 5.53
C LYS A 2 -5.22 12.59 6.89
N GLU A 3 -5.26 11.77 7.94
CA GLU A 3 -4.78 12.14 9.29
C GLU A 3 -3.29 12.48 9.29
N PHE A 4 -2.49 11.67 8.59
CA PHE A 4 -1.06 11.92 8.43
C PHE A 4 -0.79 13.26 7.72
N SER A 5 -1.47 13.52 6.60
CA SER A 5 -1.37 14.81 5.91
C SER A 5 -1.79 15.98 6.79
N ASN A 6 -2.85 15.83 7.59
CA ASN A 6 -3.29 16.86 8.52
C ASN A 6 -2.27 17.11 9.65
N ALA A 7 -1.61 16.05 10.13
CA ALA A 7 -0.55 16.20 11.14
C ALA A 7 0.65 16.95 10.58
N LEU A 8 1.08 16.63 9.37
CA LEU A 8 2.19 17.33 8.70
C LEU A 8 1.86 18.82 8.46
N LYS A 9 0.64 19.14 8.05
CA LYS A 9 0.20 20.54 7.89
C LYS A 9 0.28 21.35 9.20
N LYS A 10 -0.03 20.72 10.34
CA LYS A 10 0.14 21.36 11.65
C LYS A 10 1.61 21.64 12.00
N LEU A 11 2.53 20.92 11.39
CA LEU A 11 3.97 21.15 11.52
C LEU A 11 4.53 22.10 10.45
N GLY A 12 3.67 22.78 9.68
CA GLY A 12 4.08 23.74 8.67
C GLY A 12 4.47 23.11 7.31
N VAL A 13 4.24 21.81 7.13
CA VAL A 13 4.52 21.14 5.84
C VAL A 13 3.34 21.33 4.89
N GLU A 14 3.58 21.88 3.71
CA GLU A 14 2.57 21.93 2.66
C GLU A 14 2.34 20.53 2.09
N CYS A 15 1.11 20.02 2.16
CA CYS A 15 0.76 18.68 1.73
C CYS A 15 -0.39 18.70 0.71
N LYS A 16 -0.19 18.05 -0.43
CA LYS A 16 -1.24 17.74 -1.40
C LYS A 16 -1.57 16.25 -1.34
N LEU A 17 -2.76 15.92 -0.86
CA LEU A 17 -3.24 14.55 -0.84
C LEU A 17 -3.86 14.19 -2.20
N VAL A 18 -3.39 13.08 -2.78
CA VAL A 18 -3.76 12.64 -4.13
C VAL A 18 -4.31 11.21 -4.06
N LYS A 19 -5.36 10.93 -4.82
CA LYS A 19 -5.83 9.56 -5.04
C LYS A 19 -5.32 9.06 -6.38
N ASP A 20 -4.66 7.90 -6.40
CA ASP A 20 -4.15 7.29 -7.63
C ASP A 20 -5.22 7.12 -8.71
N SER A 21 -6.46 6.79 -8.32
CA SER A 21 -7.59 6.59 -9.23
C SER A 21 -7.98 7.81 -10.05
N ASP A 22 -7.65 9.00 -9.57
CA ASP A 22 -8.00 10.26 -10.25
C ASP A 22 -7.04 10.55 -11.42
N TYR A 23 -5.88 9.90 -11.45
CA TYR A 23 -4.79 10.13 -12.41
C TYR A 23 -4.46 8.89 -13.25
N SER A 24 -4.65 7.70 -12.72
CA SER A 24 -4.34 6.46 -13.41
C SER A 24 -5.26 5.34 -12.98
N ARG A 25 -5.66 4.54 -13.97
CA ARG A 25 -6.37 3.28 -13.67
C ARG A 25 -5.38 2.25 -13.17
N GLY A 26 -5.37 2.05 -11.85
CA GLY A 26 -4.51 1.07 -11.21
C GLY A 26 -4.97 -0.37 -11.40
N PHE A 27 -4.24 -1.29 -10.77
CA PHE A 27 -4.58 -2.71 -10.73
C PHE A 27 -5.99 -2.93 -10.10
N PRO A 28 -6.84 -3.80 -10.67
CA PRO A 28 -6.58 -4.83 -11.70
C PRO A 28 -6.95 -4.43 -13.15
N ASN A 29 -6.69 -3.20 -13.55
CA ASN A 29 -7.01 -2.72 -14.89
C ASN A 29 -6.44 -3.64 -15.99
N LYS A 30 -7.26 -3.97 -16.98
CA LYS A 30 -6.91 -4.87 -18.07
C LYS A 30 -6.43 -4.17 -19.35
N ASN A 31 -6.33 -2.84 -19.32
CA ASN A 31 -5.83 -2.06 -20.45
C ASN A 31 -4.31 -1.94 -20.36
N PHE A 32 -3.59 -2.52 -21.30
CA PHE A 32 -2.13 -2.48 -21.35
C PHE A 32 -1.56 -1.06 -21.51
N ASN A 33 -2.25 -0.20 -22.26
CA ASN A 33 -1.79 1.18 -22.45
C ASN A 33 -1.66 1.93 -21.11
N ASP A 34 -2.59 1.71 -20.19
CA ASP A 34 -2.55 2.35 -18.88
C ASP A 34 -1.33 1.87 -18.05
N TRP A 35 -0.83 0.66 -18.29
CA TRP A 35 0.37 0.14 -17.63
C TRP A 35 1.68 0.72 -18.19
N PHE A 36 1.69 1.12 -19.46
CA PHE A 36 2.86 1.73 -20.07
C PHE A 36 2.88 3.26 -19.92
N PHE A 37 1.73 3.90 -19.94
CA PHE A 37 1.60 5.36 -19.96
C PHE A 37 0.93 5.94 -18.71
N GLY A 38 0.56 5.11 -17.73
CA GLY A 38 -0.18 5.53 -16.53
C GLY A 38 0.57 6.51 -15.61
N ASN A 39 1.85 6.77 -15.86
CA ASN A 39 2.63 7.75 -15.11
C ASN A 39 2.57 9.17 -15.68
N LYS A 40 1.96 9.39 -16.87
CA LYS A 40 1.96 10.69 -17.57
C LYS A 40 1.31 11.80 -16.76
N GLU A 41 0.11 11.53 -16.25
CA GLU A 41 -0.66 12.52 -15.46
C GLU A 41 0.01 12.81 -14.11
N PHE A 42 0.66 11.80 -13.51
CA PHE A 42 1.44 12.00 -12.30
C PHE A 42 2.69 12.87 -12.55
N LYS A 43 3.36 12.72 -13.68
CA LYS A 43 4.49 13.60 -14.07
C LYS A 43 4.04 15.05 -14.22
N LYS A 44 2.87 15.27 -14.81
CA LYS A 44 2.26 16.60 -14.92
C LYS A 44 2.00 17.19 -13.54
N LEU A 45 1.34 16.43 -12.66
CA LEU A 45 1.07 16.82 -11.27
C LEU A 45 2.36 17.18 -10.51
N ILE A 46 3.40 16.36 -10.65
CA ILE A 46 4.72 16.60 -10.03
C ILE A 46 5.32 17.90 -10.53
N SER A 47 5.25 18.14 -11.84
CA SER A 47 5.77 19.39 -12.46
C SER A 47 5.01 20.63 -11.99
N GLU A 48 3.68 20.53 -11.81
CA GLU A 48 2.84 21.65 -11.36
C GLU A 48 3.01 21.96 -9.87
N PHE A 49 3.13 20.94 -9.03
CA PHE A 49 3.22 21.11 -7.57
C PHE A 49 4.66 21.25 -7.07
N SER A 50 5.64 20.73 -7.83
CA SER A 50 7.07 20.76 -7.49
C SER A 50 7.39 20.29 -6.06
N PRO A 51 6.97 19.07 -5.66
CA PRO A 51 7.16 18.60 -4.29
C PRO A 51 8.62 18.30 -3.97
N ASP A 52 9.05 18.57 -2.74
CA ASP A 52 10.37 18.19 -2.24
C ASP A 52 10.47 16.69 -1.95
N ALA A 53 9.34 16.03 -1.67
CA ALA A 53 9.25 14.60 -1.41
C ALA A 53 7.87 14.04 -1.77
N ILE A 54 7.81 12.76 -2.11
CA ILE A 54 6.57 12.02 -2.40
C ILE A 54 6.46 10.83 -1.48
N PHE A 55 5.33 10.72 -0.79
CA PHE A 55 4.97 9.60 0.06
C PHE A 55 3.82 8.82 -0.59
N VAL A 56 4.03 7.53 -0.84
CA VAL A 56 3.03 6.66 -1.46
C VAL A 56 2.60 5.53 -0.54
N ASP A 57 1.29 5.28 -0.53
CA ASP A 57 0.67 4.18 0.23
C ASP A 57 0.76 2.82 -0.50
N LYS A 58 1.12 2.85 -1.77
CA LYS A 58 1.25 1.66 -2.64
C LYS A 58 2.34 1.89 -3.68
N GLN A 59 2.93 0.77 -4.14
CA GLN A 59 3.85 0.76 -5.26
C GLN A 59 3.04 0.94 -6.55
N SER A 60 2.93 2.17 -7.02
CA SER A 60 2.07 2.56 -8.15
C SER A 60 2.81 3.37 -9.21
N HIS A 61 2.09 3.75 -10.26
CA HIS A 61 2.58 4.66 -11.28
C HIS A 61 3.04 6.01 -10.70
N PHE A 62 2.44 6.45 -9.58
CA PHE A 62 2.86 7.68 -8.92
C PHE A 62 4.28 7.55 -8.36
N GLY A 63 4.58 6.44 -7.66
CA GLY A 63 5.95 6.17 -7.22
C GLY A 63 6.94 6.05 -8.38
N ALA A 64 6.54 5.42 -9.50
CA ALA A 64 7.37 5.36 -10.70
C ALA A 64 7.61 6.75 -11.31
N ALA A 65 6.61 7.64 -11.31
CA ALA A 65 6.74 9.01 -11.78
C ALA A 65 7.67 9.85 -10.88
N ALA A 66 7.59 9.67 -9.57
CA ALA A 66 8.49 10.31 -8.60
C ALA A 66 9.96 9.97 -8.88
N ILE A 67 10.25 8.68 -9.11
CA ILE A 67 11.60 8.21 -9.45
C ILE A 67 12.08 8.82 -10.76
N ASP A 68 11.24 8.84 -11.80
CA ASP A 68 11.58 9.42 -13.09
C ASP A 68 11.87 10.93 -12.98
N ALA A 69 11.17 11.63 -12.08
CA ALA A 69 11.37 13.04 -11.78
C ALA A 69 12.53 13.31 -10.81
N LYS A 70 13.18 12.26 -10.29
CA LYS A 70 14.25 12.33 -9.28
C LYS A 70 13.82 12.99 -7.96
N ILE A 71 12.55 12.87 -7.61
CA ILE A 71 12.01 13.35 -6.33
C ILE A 71 12.17 12.24 -5.29
N PRO A 72 12.62 12.55 -4.06
CA PRO A 72 12.67 11.61 -2.95
C PRO A 72 11.34 10.87 -2.76
N LEU A 73 11.40 9.53 -2.82
CA LEU A 73 10.22 8.67 -2.72
C LEU A 73 10.24 7.87 -1.42
N PHE A 74 9.17 7.97 -0.64
CA PHE A 74 8.92 7.16 0.54
C PHE A 74 7.75 6.21 0.27
N VAL A 75 7.98 4.90 0.45
CA VAL A 75 6.99 3.86 0.15
C VAL A 75 6.50 3.23 1.44
N LEU A 76 5.24 3.47 1.81
CA LEU A 76 4.59 2.80 2.92
C LEU A 76 4.28 1.35 2.56
N LEU A 77 4.65 0.41 3.43
CA LEU A 77 4.40 -1.01 3.25
C LEU A 77 3.51 -1.53 4.38
N ARG A 78 2.23 -1.77 4.05
CA ARG A 78 1.21 -2.23 5.02
C ARG A 78 0.99 -3.74 5.03
N GLY A 79 1.52 -4.46 4.08
CA GLY A 79 1.31 -5.89 3.94
C GLY A 79 2.48 -6.60 3.28
N HIS A 80 2.46 -7.93 3.34
CA HIS A 80 3.49 -8.76 2.74
C HIS A 80 3.28 -8.87 1.22
N TYR A 81 3.68 -7.82 0.49
CA TYR A 81 3.48 -7.66 -0.96
C TYR A 81 3.83 -8.93 -1.77
N TRP A 82 4.95 -9.55 -1.47
CA TRP A 82 5.45 -10.72 -2.24
C TRP A 82 4.56 -11.94 -2.06
N SER A 83 4.17 -12.27 -0.83
CA SER A 83 3.23 -13.37 -0.58
C SER A 83 1.85 -13.09 -1.15
N GLU A 84 1.37 -11.86 -1.07
CA GLU A 84 0.11 -11.45 -1.70
C GLU A 84 0.17 -11.61 -3.22
N LEU A 85 1.30 -11.26 -3.84
CA LEU A 85 1.50 -11.41 -5.27
C LEU A 85 1.52 -12.87 -5.71
N GLU A 86 2.22 -13.74 -4.98
CA GLU A 86 2.28 -15.17 -5.25
C GLU A 86 0.90 -15.82 -5.10
N TYR A 87 0.23 -15.57 -4.00
CA TYR A 87 -1.12 -16.05 -3.77
C TYR A 87 -2.09 -15.60 -4.86
N ALA A 88 -2.00 -14.33 -5.28
CA ALA A 88 -2.84 -13.80 -6.34
C ALA A 88 -2.58 -14.49 -7.70
N LYS A 89 -1.33 -14.83 -8.03
CA LYS A 89 -0.99 -15.59 -9.24
C LYS A 89 -1.59 -16.99 -9.23
N GLU A 90 -1.61 -17.64 -8.08
CA GLU A 90 -2.11 -19.01 -7.93
C GLU A 90 -3.64 -19.10 -7.92
N THR A 91 -4.31 -18.11 -7.35
CA THR A 91 -5.75 -18.16 -7.07
C THR A 91 -6.61 -17.31 -7.99
N MET A 92 -6.23 -16.04 -8.19
CA MET A 92 -7.09 -15.04 -8.82
C MET A 92 -6.73 -14.73 -10.28
N TYR A 93 -5.44 -14.78 -10.63
CA TYR A 93 -4.95 -14.28 -11.93
C TYR A 93 -4.43 -15.41 -12.81
N LYS A 94 -5.31 -16.37 -13.13
CA LYS A 94 -4.96 -17.58 -13.88
C LYS A 94 -4.89 -17.37 -15.39
N THR A 95 -5.58 -16.38 -15.96
CA THR A 95 -5.56 -16.14 -17.40
C THR A 95 -4.23 -15.54 -17.86
N LYS A 96 -3.79 -15.86 -19.08
CA LYS A 96 -2.54 -15.34 -19.68
C LYS A 96 -2.49 -13.80 -19.63
N LYS A 97 -3.63 -13.15 -19.95
CA LYS A 97 -3.75 -11.67 -19.90
C LYS A 97 -3.52 -11.13 -18.49
N MET A 98 -4.16 -11.74 -17.47
CA MET A 98 -4.00 -11.30 -16.09
C MET A 98 -2.60 -11.56 -15.55
N ARG A 99 -1.96 -12.67 -15.93
CA ARG A 99 -0.56 -12.94 -15.59
C ARG A 99 0.38 -11.87 -16.16
N ALA A 100 0.17 -11.44 -17.42
CA ALA A 100 0.95 -10.35 -18.01
C ALA A 100 0.76 -9.03 -17.24
N ILE A 101 -0.47 -8.70 -16.84
CA ILE A 101 -0.75 -7.51 -16.02
C ILE A 101 -0.08 -7.59 -14.65
N VAL A 102 -0.10 -8.75 -14.02
CA VAL A 102 0.60 -8.97 -12.74
C VAL A 102 2.11 -8.75 -12.89
N LEU A 103 2.71 -9.19 -14.02
CA LEU A 103 4.13 -8.94 -14.31
C LEU A 103 4.42 -7.44 -14.49
N LEU A 104 3.54 -6.69 -15.17
CA LEU A 104 3.69 -5.24 -15.31
C LEU A 104 3.57 -4.53 -13.97
N ARG A 105 2.60 -4.93 -13.14
CA ARG A 105 2.47 -4.43 -11.76
C ARG A 105 3.73 -4.70 -10.95
N ASP A 106 4.25 -5.92 -11.01
CA ASP A 106 5.46 -6.32 -10.29
C ASP A 106 6.69 -5.53 -10.76
N ARG A 107 6.80 -5.25 -12.07
CA ARG A 107 7.86 -4.39 -12.61
C ARG A 107 7.82 -2.97 -12.02
N ILE A 108 6.64 -2.38 -11.92
CA ILE A 108 6.46 -1.06 -11.30
C ILE A 108 6.81 -1.12 -9.82
N ALA A 109 6.32 -2.13 -9.09
CA ALA A 109 6.61 -2.30 -7.69
C ALA A 109 8.11 -2.49 -7.42
N LYS A 110 8.80 -3.31 -8.20
CA LYS A 110 10.26 -3.50 -8.12
C LYS A 110 11.00 -2.19 -8.38
N LYS A 111 10.56 -1.39 -9.36
CA LYS A 111 11.13 -0.07 -9.61
C LYS A 111 10.98 0.83 -8.38
N CYS A 112 9.80 0.86 -7.77
CA CYS A 112 9.55 1.65 -6.56
C CYS A 112 10.41 1.19 -5.39
N PHE A 113 10.40 -0.10 -5.05
CA PHE A 113 11.18 -0.63 -3.92
C PHE A 113 12.69 -0.43 -4.09
N LYS A 114 13.22 -0.67 -5.29
CA LYS A 114 14.66 -0.57 -5.56
C LYS A 114 15.17 0.87 -5.49
N ASN A 115 14.35 1.85 -5.86
CA ASN A 115 14.76 3.25 -6.02
C ASN A 115 14.10 4.20 -5.02
N ALA A 116 13.34 3.68 -4.05
CA ALA A 116 12.82 4.50 -2.96
C ALA A 116 13.96 5.09 -2.12
N THR A 117 13.78 6.31 -1.63
CA THR A 117 14.66 6.91 -0.62
C THR A 117 14.63 6.10 0.66
N ALA A 118 13.43 5.67 1.06
CA ALA A 118 13.22 4.68 2.11
C ALA A 118 11.92 3.91 1.89
N ILE A 119 11.89 2.66 2.39
CA ILE A 119 10.67 1.88 2.54
C ILE A 119 10.26 1.98 4.01
N LEU A 120 8.97 2.20 4.23
CA LEU A 120 8.38 2.44 5.54
C LEU A 120 7.41 1.31 5.90
N PRO A 121 7.91 0.16 6.41
CA PRO A 121 7.05 -0.93 6.86
C PRO A 121 6.33 -0.54 8.15
N ILE A 122 5.08 -1.01 8.32
CA ILE A 122 4.27 -0.70 9.52
C ILE A 122 4.67 -1.50 10.76
N CYS A 123 5.56 -2.47 10.66
CA CYS A 123 6.04 -3.28 11.78
C CYS A 123 7.41 -3.91 11.48
N ASN A 124 8.09 -4.38 12.53
CA ASN A 124 9.41 -5.01 12.42
C ASN A 124 9.40 -6.27 11.53
N TYR A 125 8.34 -7.09 11.61
CA TYR A 125 8.20 -8.25 10.72
C TYR A 125 8.29 -7.88 9.24
N LEU A 126 7.58 -6.82 8.82
CA LEU A 126 7.64 -6.36 7.43
C LEU A 126 8.98 -5.70 7.10
N GLU A 127 9.66 -5.11 8.06
CA GLU A 127 11.03 -4.61 7.89
C GLU A 127 11.99 -5.75 7.55
N ASP A 128 11.93 -6.86 8.31
CA ASP A 128 12.75 -8.04 8.06
C ASP A 128 12.45 -8.65 6.69
N VAL A 129 11.17 -8.70 6.30
CA VAL A 129 10.76 -9.11 4.95
C VAL A 129 11.38 -8.21 3.88
N VAL A 130 11.34 -6.89 4.05
CA VAL A 130 11.97 -5.96 3.09
C VAL A 130 13.48 -6.21 3.01
N LYS A 131 14.17 -6.37 4.14
CA LYS A 131 15.61 -6.63 4.17
C LYS A 131 15.99 -7.94 3.49
N ASN A 132 15.13 -8.96 3.53
CA ASN A 132 15.35 -10.20 2.80
C ASN A 132 15.31 -10.02 1.27
N TYR A 133 14.40 -9.17 0.76
CA TYR A 133 14.29 -8.92 -0.69
C TYR A 133 15.20 -7.80 -1.18
N TYR A 134 15.48 -6.79 -0.33
CA TYR A 134 16.26 -5.60 -0.64
C TYR A 134 17.20 -5.24 0.52
N PRO A 135 18.27 -6.03 0.75
CA PRO A 135 19.14 -5.89 1.93
C PRO A 135 19.88 -4.55 2.03
N LYS A 136 20.03 -3.85 0.91
CA LYS A 136 20.70 -2.54 0.84
C LYS A 136 19.75 -1.35 0.92
N GLN A 137 18.43 -1.61 1.01
CA GLN A 137 17.42 -0.55 1.01
C GLN A 137 17.29 0.07 2.40
N ASN A 138 17.19 1.39 2.46
CA ASN A 138 16.88 2.09 3.70
C ASN A 138 15.46 1.72 4.15
N THR A 139 15.31 1.33 5.40
CA THR A 139 14.02 1.01 6.01
C THR A 139 13.89 1.74 7.34
N HIS A 140 12.68 2.19 7.65
CA HIS A 140 12.31 2.74 8.94
C HIS A 140 10.91 2.26 9.28
N VAL A 141 10.73 1.61 10.42
CA VAL A 141 9.41 1.18 10.87
C VAL A 141 8.55 2.42 11.12
N PHE A 142 7.45 2.49 10.39
CA PHE A 142 6.49 3.58 10.45
C PHE A 142 5.19 3.07 11.07
N LEU A 143 5.05 3.23 12.39
CA LEU A 143 3.86 2.82 13.11
C LEU A 143 2.68 3.70 12.69
N GLU A 144 1.59 3.08 12.24
CA GLU A 144 0.35 3.79 11.98
C GLU A 144 -0.31 4.18 13.30
N GLY A 145 -0.45 5.47 13.51
CA GLY A 145 -1.21 6.01 14.63
C GLY A 145 -2.71 6.03 14.35
N ILE A 146 -3.51 5.94 15.39
CA ILE A 146 -4.94 6.19 15.35
C ILE A 146 -5.24 7.44 16.18
N ASN A 147 -6.25 8.20 15.79
CA ASN A 147 -6.73 9.29 16.59
C ASN A 147 -7.65 8.72 17.68
N SER A 148 -7.17 8.71 18.93
CA SER A 148 -7.90 8.15 20.08
C SER A 148 -9.27 8.80 20.29
N SER A 149 -9.44 10.07 19.94
CA SER A 149 -10.72 10.77 20.10
C SER A 149 -11.88 10.13 19.32
N TYR A 150 -11.61 9.38 18.27
CA TYR A 150 -12.64 8.61 17.55
C TYR A 150 -13.08 7.35 18.29
N TRP A 151 -12.32 6.91 19.29
CA TRP A 151 -12.53 5.65 19.99
C TRP A 151 -12.99 5.85 21.44
N ASP A 152 -13.09 7.09 21.92
CA ASP A 152 -13.50 7.43 23.29
C ASP A 152 -14.99 7.15 23.58
N ASN A 153 -15.79 6.87 22.57
CA ASN A 153 -17.17 6.44 22.75
C ASN A 153 -17.24 4.93 22.97
N ALA A 154 -16.84 4.48 24.15
CA ALA A 154 -17.15 3.15 24.62
C ALA A 154 -18.68 3.02 24.79
N SER A 155 -19.39 2.84 23.67
CA SER A 155 -20.78 2.43 23.73
C SER A 155 -20.84 1.08 24.43
N GLN A 156 -21.84 0.89 25.30
CA GLN A 156 -22.06 -0.36 26.01
C GLN A 156 -21.95 -1.56 25.07
N MET A 157 -21.20 -2.57 25.47
CA MET A 157 -21.05 -3.79 24.70
C MET A 157 -22.41 -4.41 24.41
N LYS A 158 -22.76 -4.51 23.13
CA LYS A 158 -24.06 -5.07 22.69
C LYS A 158 -24.04 -6.58 22.58
N LEU A 159 -22.88 -7.21 22.75
CA LEU A 159 -22.72 -8.65 22.60
C LEU A 159 -22.76 -9.35 23.96
N LYS A 160 -23.43 -10.51 24.01
CA LYS A 160 -23.41 -11.37 25.20
C LYS A 160 -22.03 -11.98 25.39
N HIS A 161 -21.54 -12.02 26.62
CA HIS A 161 -20.24 -12.59 26.97
C HIS A 161 -20.37 -14.04 27.44
N PRO A 162 -19.29 -14.83 27.24
CA PRO A 162 -18.08 -14.58 26.50
C PRO A 162 -18.31 -14.61 24.98
N CYS A 163 -17.63 -13.74 24.24
CA CYS A 163 -17.66 -13.75 22.78
C CYS A 163 -16.26 -13.44 22.19
N VAL A 164 -15.98 -14.00 21.01
CA VAL A 164 -14.79 -13.69 20.22
C VAL A 164 -15.25 -13.00 18.95
N GLY A 165 -14.84 -11.76 18.78
CA GLY A 165 -15.09 -10.97 17.57
C GLY A 165 -13.91 -11.05 16.62
N LEU A 166 -14.20 -11.25 15.33
CA LEU A 166 -13.21 -11.15 14.25
C LEU A 166 -13.60 -10.01 13.35
N LEU A 167 -12.70 -9.02 13.23
CA LEU A 167 -12.82 -7.93 12.31
C LEU A 167 -11.82 -8.11 11.17
N GLN A 168 -12.31 -8.61 10.04
CA GLN A 168 -11.47 -8.89 8.89
C GLN A 168 -12.20 -8.56 7.59
N ASP A 169 -11.45 -8.01 6.60
CA ASP A 169 -11.96 -7.82 5.26
C ASP A 169 -12.11 -9.18 4.55
N ALA A 170 -13.35 -9.57 4.28
CA ALA A 170 -13.70 -10.83 3.63
C ALA A 170 -13.44 -10.85 2.11
N ASN A 171 -12.96 -9.76 1.53
CA ASN A 171 -12.66 -9.67 0.09
C ASN A 171 -11.53 -10.61 -0.37
N TRP A 172 -10.76 -11.14 0.58
CA TRP A 172 -9.67 -12.06 0.32
C TRP A 172 -9.95 -13.43 0.93
N TRP A 173 -10.26 -14.41 0.09
CA TRP A 173 -10.51 -15.79 0.52
C TRP A 173 -9.38 -16.38 1.38
N GLY A 174 -8.11 -16.06 1.07
CA GLY A 174 -6.97 -16.48 1.86
C GLY A 174 -7.06 -16.04 3.33
N LYS A 175 -7.41 -14.77 3.56
CA LYS A 175 -7.62 -14.23 4.91
C LYS A 175 -8.85 -14.85 5.59
N THR A 176 -9.92 -15.04 4.84
CA THR A 176 -11.16 -15.66 5.36
C THR A 176 -10.95 -17.13 5.73
N LYS A 177 -10.10 -17.85 5.00
CA LYS A 177 -9.78 -19.27 5.28
C LYS A 177 -9.11 -19.45 6.65
N GLU A 178 -8.31 -18.49 7.09
CA GLU A 178 -7.67 -18.53 8.41
C GLU A 178 -8.70 -18.51 9.55
N MET A 179 -9.86 -17.89 9.33
CA MET A 179 -10.96 -17.92 10.31
C MET A 179 -11.49 -19.32 10.57
N LEU A 180 -11.37 -20.24 9.60
CA LEU A 180 -11.79 -21.63 9.78
C LEU A 180 -10.95 -22.39 10.83
N THR A 181 -9.74 -21.91 11.13
CA THR A 181 -8.89 -22.49 12.17
C THR A 181 -9.50 -22.29 13.57
N LEU A 182 -10.23 -21.19 13.77
CA LEU A 182 -10.91 -20.89 15.04
C LEU A 182 -12.03 -21.88 15.35
N LYS A 183 -12.67 -22.48 14.31
CA LYS A 183 -13.71 -23.50 14.50
C LYS A 183 -13.21 -24.73 15.29
N LYS A 184 -11.88 -24.94 15.35
CA LYS A 184 -11.29 -26.06 16.11
C LYS A 184 -11.00 -25.68 17.57
N VAL A 185 -11.11 -24.43 17.94
CA VAL A 185 -10.76 -23.89 19.25
C VAL A 185 -12.01 -23.43 20.00
N LEU A 186 -13.10 -23.14 19.29
CA LEU A 186 -14.44 -22.81 19.81
C LEU A 186 -15.33 -24.09 19.88
#